data_ece56c9ddc9daa83a0847b5932103508
#
_entry.id   ece56c9ddc9daa83a0847b5932103508
#
_cell.length_a   1.000
_cell.length_b   1.000
_cell.length_c   1.000
_cell.angle_alpha   90.00
_cell.angle_beta   90.00
_cell.angle_gamma   90.00
#
_symmetry.space_group_name_H-M   'P 1'
#
loop_
_entity.id
_entity.type
_entity.pdbx_description
1 polymer ?
#
loop_
_entity_poly.entity_id
_entity_poly.type
_entity_poly.pdbx_seq_one_letter_code
_entity_poly.pdbx_strand_id
1 'polypeptide(L)'
;KRQMGSSSWYYSHEGHKYSPTDISEIILKKLKQDAEAQLGRELPYAVITVPAYFDDDHRRATINAGEQAGFKVLDVLNEPTAAAIAFGVDRSTKAENVLIYDLGGGTFDVTIMRINGKEINILATDGDNLLGGKDFDDAILRNMVQVFQQEHGIDPTQDAFLEGELRAQAEKIKRELSKRARSLMVVRAEGKESKVELARATFASLIKPKLDTTLSLVRSTL
;
A
#
# COMPACT_ATOMS: atom_id res chain seq x y z
N LYS A 1 5.32 -5.09 -3.88
CA LYS A 1 6.20 -4.25 -3.06
C LYS A 1 6.79 -5.04 -1.89
N ARG A 2 5.97 -5.72 -1.05
CA ARG A 2 6.43 -6.50 0.13
C ARG A 2 7.42 -7.62 -0.20
N GLN A 3 7.51 -8.05 -1.45
CA GLN A 3 8.36 -9.15 -1.91
C GLN A 3 9.44 -8.69 -2.89
N MET A 4 9.59 -7.38 -3.11
CA MET A 4 10.60 -6.84 -4.02
C MET A 4 11.99 -7.30 -3.58
N GLY A 5 12.86 -7.62 -4.52
CA GLY A 5 14.20 -8.17 -4.24
C GLY A 5 14.24 -9.66 -3.89
N SER A 6 13.10 -10.31 -3.61
CA SER A 6 13.07 -11.75 -3.32
C SER A 6 13.34 -12.58 -4.57
N SER A 7 14.32 -13.48 -4.49
CA SER A 7 14.63 -14.46 -5.53
C SER A 7 13.82 -15.75 -5.42
N SER A 8 13.15 -15.99 -4.30
CA SER A 8 12.42 -17.24 -4.02
C SER A 8 10.89 -17.10 -4.13
N TRP A 9 10.36 -15.88 -4.08
CA TRP A 9 8.94 -15.63 -4.21
C TRP A 9 8.53 -15.42 -5.66
N TYR A 10 7.41 -16.00 -6.06
CA TYR A 10 6.76 -15.76 -7.34
C TYR A 10 5.25 -15.96 -7.24
N TYR A 11 4.53 -15.26 -8.09
CA TYR A 11 3.11 -15.43 -8.31
C TYR A 11 2.89 -16.35 -9.50
N SER A 12 2.03 -17.37 -9.37
CA SER A 12 1.68 -18.28 -10.47
C SER A 12 0.30 -17.96 -11.01
N HIS A 13 0.20 -17.77 -12.32
CA HIS A 13 -1.06 -17.55 -13.03
C HIS A 13 -1.00 -18.23 -14.40
N GLU A 14 -2.00 -19.07 -14.72
CA GLU A 14 -2.10 -19.80 -15.98
C GLU A 14 -0.81 -20.56 -16.37
N GLY A 15 -0.16 -21.18 -15.39
CA GLY A 15 1.08 -21.93 -15.61
C GLY A 15 2.35 -21.07 -15.72
N HIS A 16 2.24 -19.75 -15.73
CA HIS A 16 3.37 -18.83 -15.72
C HIS A 16 3.74 -18.39 -14.31
N LYS A 17 5.05 -18.21 -14.07
CA LYS A 17 5.58 -17.68 -12.80
C LYS A 17 6.07 -16.26 -13.01
N TYR A 18 5.60 -15.36 -12.17
CA TYR A 18 5.95 -13.96 -12.18
C TYR A 18 6.74 -13.62 -10.92
N SER A 19 7.94 -13.10 -11.07
CA SER A 19 8.73 -12.54 -9.98
C SER A 19 8.12 -11.21 -9.49
N PRO A 20 8.56 -10.69 -8.33
CA PRO A 20 8.16 -9.34 -7.90
C PRO A 20 8.53 -8.25 -8.91
N THR A 21 9.65 -8.42 -9.62
CA THR A 21 10.11 -7.49 -10.67
C THR A 21 9.16 -7.53 -11.86
N ASP A 22 8.74 -8.72 -12.34
CA ASP A 22 7.81 -8.86 -13.47
C ASP A 22 6.43 -8.24 -13.16
N ILE A 23 5.92 -8.46 -11.94
CA ILE A 23 4.66 -7.83 -11.50
C ILE A 23 4.81 -6.30 -11.46
N SER A 24 5.96 -5.79 -11.01
CA SER A 24 6.22 -4.35 -10.95
C SER A 24 6.39 -3.75 -12.34
N GLU A 25 7.03 -4.46 -13.28
CA GLU A 25 7.09 -4.08 -14.69
C GLU A 25 5.69 -3.90 -15.27
N ILE A 26 4.80 -4.90 -15.10
CA ILE A 26 3.42 -4.84 -15.60
C ILE A 26 2.69 -3.60 -15.08
N ILE A 27 2.82 -3.30 -13.78
CA ILE A 27 2.21 -2.13 -13.16
C ILE A 27 2.79 -0.84 -13.74
N LEU A 28 4.12 -0.73 -13.81
CA LEU A 28 4.80 0.47 -14.31
C LEU A 28 4.50 0.70 -15.80
N LYS A 29 4.43 -0.37 -16.60
CA LYS A 29 4.04 -0.32 -18.00
C LYS A 29 2.60 0.19 -18.18
N LYS A 30 1.67 -0.27 -17.35
CA LYS A 30 0.29 0.21 -17.36
C LYS A 30 0.22 1.69 -16.99
N LEU A 31 0.94 2.10 -15.94
CA LEU A 31 1.00 3.51 -15.52
C LEU A 31 1.59 4.41 -16.62
N LYS A 32 2.65 3.94 -17.32
CA LYS A 32 3.23 4.63 -18.46
C LYS A 32 2.21 4.85 -19.55
N GLN A 33 1.54 3.77 -19.97
CA GLN A 33 0.52 3.82 -21.02
C GLN A 33 -0.63 4.79 -20.68
N ASP A 34 -1.12 4.75 -19.43
CA ASP A 34 -2.20 5.62 -18.99
C ASP A 34 -1.77 7.10 -18.98
N ALA A 35 -0.56 7.37 -18.49
CA ALA A 35 -0.02 8.72 -18.45
C ALA A 35 0.25 9.27 -19.86
N GLU A 36 0.80 8.45 -20.78
CA GLU A 36 1.02 8.83 -22.18
C GLU A 36 -0.30 9.11 -22.90
N ALA A 37 -1.32 8.26 -22.67
CA ALA A 37 -2.65 8.47 -23.22
C ALA A 37 -3.30 9.78 -22.71
N GLN A 38 -3.15 10.06 -21.43
CA GLN A 38 -3.70 11.28 -20.81
C GLN A 38 -2.98 12.55 -21.27
N LEU A 39 -1.67 12.50 -21.46
CA LEU A 39 -0.85 13.67 -21.82
C LEU A 39 -0.68 13.84 -23.32
N GLY A 40 -1.07 12.85 -24.14
CA GLY A 40 -0.93 12.87 -25.60
C GLY A 40 0.52 12.91 -26.09
N ARG A 41 1.48 12.43 -25.30
CA ARG A 41 2.91 12.40 -25.63
C ARG A 41 3.63 11.23 -24.97
N GLU A 42 4.75 10.83 -25.54
CA GLU A 42 5.64 9.84 -24.94
C GLU A 42 6.28 10.32 -23.65
N LEU A 43 6.46 9.39 -22.71
CA LEU A 43 7.10 9.60 -21.42
C LEU A 43 8.30 8.64 -21.27
N PRO A 44 9.45 8.97 -21.86
CA PRO A 44 10.60 8.07 -21.85
C PRO A 44 11.35 8.02 -20.50
N TYR A 45 11.14 8.98 -19.62
CA TYR A 45 11.88 9.14 -18.36
C TYR A 45 10.97 8.96 -17.15
N ALA A 46 11.53 8.35 -16.07
CA ALA A 46 10.87 8.26 -14.78
C ALA A 46 11.86 8.44 -13.62
N VAL A 47 11.38 9.02 -12.53
CA VAL A 47 11.93 8.85 -11.18
C VAL A 47 10.97 7.94 -10.44
N ILE A 48 11.49 6.88 -9.81
CA ILE A 48 10.68 5.89 -9.12
C ILE A 48 10.95 6.02 -7.62
N THR A 49 9.90 6.03 -6.81
CA THR A 49 10.06 6.10 -5.36
C THR A 49 10.07 4.72 -4.73
N VAL A 50 10.87 4.57 -3.68
CA VAL A 50 11.02 3.35 -2.90
C VAL A 50 11.00 3.67 -1.40
N PRO A 51 10.58 2.72 -0.54
CA PRO A 51 10.72 2.88 0.90
C PRO A 51 12.16 3.18 1.32
N ALA A 52 12.33 3.92 2.41
CA ALA A 52 13.65 4.31 2.88
C ALA A 52 14.51 3.10 3.30
N TYR A 53 13.88 2.00 3.74
CA TYR A 53 14.56 0.76 4.15
C TYR A 53 14.97 -0.17 2.99
N PHE A 54 14.61 0.15 1.74
CA PHE A 54 15.03 -0.66 0.59
C PHE A 54 16.55 -0.62 0.47
N ASP A 55 17.16 -1.81 0.53
CA ASP A 55 18.59 -2.00 0.24
C ASP A 55 18.90 -1.97 -1.26
N ASP A 56 20.16 -2.20 -1.62
CA ASP A 56 20.62 -2.14 -3.00
C ASP A 56 19.95 -3.18 -3.91
N ASP A 57 19.60 -4.37 -3.38
CA ASP A 57 18.92 -5.40 -4.17
C ASP A 57 17.49 -5.01 -4.50
N HIS A 58 16.76 -4.46 -3.53
CA HIS A 58 15.42 -3.92 -3.74
C HIS A 58 15.43 -2.74 -4.74
N ARG A 59 16.41 -1.83 -4.61
CA ARG A 59 16.55 -0.68 -5.51
C ARG A 59 16.88 -1.13 -6.93
N ARG A 60 17.81 -2.05 -7.10
CA ARG A 60 18.15 -2.63 -8.42
C ARG A 60 16.96 -3.32 -9.05
N ALA A 61 16.22 -4.14 -8.29
CA ALA A 61 15.00 -4.79 -8.79
C ALA A 61 13.94 -3.78 -9.24
N THR A 62 13.83 -2.63 -8.54
CA THR A 62 12.92 -1.55 -8.91
C THR A 62 13.36 -0.83 -10.19
N ILE A 63 14.67 -0.55 -10.34
CA ILE A 63 15.22 0.02 -11.58
C ILE A 63 14.96 -0.90 -12.75
N ASN A 64 15.27 -2.19 -12.60
CA ASN A 64 15.05 -3.20 -13.64
C ASN A 64 13.59 -3.28 -14.08
N ALA A 65 12.65 -3.25 -13.12
CA ALA A 65 11.21 -3.21 -13.44
C ALA A 65 10.82 -1.96 -14.25
N GLY A 66 11.39 -0.80 -13.89
CA GLY A 66 11.17 0.45 -14.63
C GLY A 66 11.72 0.41 -16.06
N GLU A 67 12.93 -0.13 -16.24
CA GLU A 67 13.57 -0.26 -17.54
C GLU A 67 12.83 -1.26 -18.44
N GLN A 68 12.41 -2.40 -17.89
CA GLN A 68 11.60 -3.40 -18.60
C GLN A 68 10.22 -2.84 -18.99
N ALA A 69 9.66 -1.91 -18.19
CA ALA A 69 8.44 -1.20 -18.53
C ALA A 69 8.62 -0.14 -19.64
N GLY A 70 9.85 0.08 -20.11
CA GLY A 70 10.19 1.00 -21.20
C GLY A 70 10.47 2.44 -20.72
N PHE A 71 10.82 2.63 -19.45
CA PHE A 71 11.35 3.90 -18.96
C PHE A 71 12.89 3.90 -18.99
N LYS A 72 13.47 5.07 -19.20
CA LYS A 72 14.81 5.38 -18.74
C LYS A 72 14.68 5.88 -17.31
N VAL A 73 15.05 5.07 -16.32
CA VAL A 73 15.00 5.45 -14.91
C VAL A 73 16.12 6.45 -14.62
N LEU A 74 15.76 7.68 -14.27
CA LEU A 74 16.70 8.75 -14.00
C LEU A 74 17.26 8.65 -12.58
N ASP A 75 16.42 8.26 -11.64
CA ASP A 75 16.79 8.14 -10.23
C ASP A 75 15.78 7.27 -9.46
N VAL A 76 16.20 6.78 -8.30
CA VAL A 76 15.35 6.10 -7.32
C VAL A 76 15.40 6.88 -6.02
N LEU A 77 14.29 7.54 -5.69
CA LEU A 77 14.17 8.45 -4.56
C LEU A 77 13.45 7.77 -3.38
N ASN A 78 13.86 8.07 -2.16
CA ASN A 78 13.13 7.59 -0.99
C ASN A 78 11.73 8.21 -0.91
N GLU A 79 10.70 7.39 -0.65
CA GLU A 79 9.30 7.84 -0.53
C GLU A 79 9.11 9.01 0.46
N PRO A 80 9.70 9.00 1.67
CA PRO A 80 9.57 10.13 2.59
C PRO A 80 10.25 11.41 2.06
N THR A 81 11.36 11.28 1.32
CA THR A 81 12.00 12.43 0.68
C THR A 81 11.11 13.03 -0.40
N ALA A 82 10.50 12.17 -1.24
CA ALA A 82 9.55 12.62 -2.26
C ALA A 82 8.32 13.28 -1.65
N ALA A 83 7.80 12.75 -0.54
CA ALA A 83 6.68 13.35 0.18
C ALA A 83 7.02 14.73 0.74
N ALA A 84 8.20 14.91 1.34
CA ALA A 84 8.67 16.19 1.83
C ALA A 84 8.79 17.22 0.70
N ILE A 85 9.38 16.85 -0.43
CA ILE A 85 9.51 17.72 -1.61
C ILE A 85 8.14 18.12 -2.15
N ALA A 86 7.23 17.14 -2.29
CA ALA A 86 5.87 17.39 -2.79
C ALA A 86 5.07 18.34 -1.87
N PHE A 87 5.29 18.26 -0.58
CA PHE A 87 4.69 19.19 0.40
C PHE A 87 5.32 20.61 0.35
N GLY A 88 6.45 20.77 -0.34
CA GLY A 88 7.10 22.06 -0.54
C GLY A 88 8.03 22.47 0.61
N VAL A 89 8.49 21.52 1.41
CA VAL A 89 9.39 21.79 2.55
C VAL A 89 10.76 22.27 2.09
N ASP A 90 11.17 21.91 0.87
CA ASP A 90 12.40 22.38 0.21
C ASP A 90 12.39 23.89 -0.11
N ARG A 91 11.23 24.53 0.02
CA ARG A 91 11.08 26.00 -0.18
C ARG A 91 11.20 26.80 1.12
N SER A 92 11.28 26.12 2.26
CA SER A 92 11.50 26.78 3.54
C SER A 92 12.89 27.39 3.63
N THR A 93 12.98 28.61 4.12
CA THR A 93 14.27 29.29 4.36
C THR A 93 14.80 29.04 5.77
N LYS A 94 14.04 28.31 6.60
CA LYS A 94 14.42 27.99 7.98
C LYS A 94 14.68 26.50 8.11
N ALA A 95 15.66 26.15 8.96
CA ALA A 95 15.89 24.76 9.31
C ALA A 95 14.71 24.23 10.14
N GLU A 96 14.11 23.15 9.69
CA GLU A 96 12.95 22.51 10.33
C GLU A 96 13.19 21.01 10.49
N ASN A 97 12.69 20.43 11.58
CA ASN A 97 12.57 18.99 11.73
C ASN A 97 11.15 18.58 11.32
N VAL A 98 11.08 17.64 10.41
CA VAL A 98 9.83 17.17 9.84
C VAL A 98 9.68 15.68 10.13
N LEU A 99 8.51 15.27 10.61
CA LEU A 99 8.13 13.87 10.72
C LEU A 99 7.21 13.52 9.55
N ILE A 100 7.58 12.52 8.78
CA ILE A 100 6.76 11.90 7.74
C ILE A 100 6.16 10.62 8.32
N TYR A 101 4.84 10.54 8.33
CA TYR A 101 4.06 9.37 8.71
C TYR A 101 3.41 8.82 7.45
N ASP A 102 4.00 7.79 6.86
CA ASP A 102 3.54 7.20 5.61
C ASP A 102 2.84 5.86 5.88
N LEU A 103 1.52 5.89 5.93
CA LEU A 103 0.69 4.70 6.05
C LEU A 103 0.11 4.34 4.67
N GLY A 104 0.86 3.55 3.95
CA GLY A 104 0.53 3.10 2.61
C GLY A 104 -0.48 1.95 2.55
N GLY A 105 -0.69 1.41 1.36
CA GLY A 105 -1.56 0.24 1.15
C GLY A 105 -0.98 -1.05 1.72
N GLY A 106 0.35 -1.17 1.79
CA GLY A 106 1.05 -2.38 2.19
C GLY A 106 2.09 -2.22 3.27
N THR A 107 2.63 -1.04 3.47
CA THR A 107 3.71 -0.73 4.42
C THR A 107 3.35 0.50 5.23
N PHE A 108 3.95 0.59 6.40
CA PHE A 108 3.97 1.78 7.23
C PHE A 108 5.42 2.21 7.42
N ASP A 109 5.71 3.47 7.17
CA ASP A 109 7.02 4.07 7.35
C ASP A 109 6.89 5.37 8.16
N VAL A 110 7.80 5.56 9.12
CA VAL A 110 7.97 6.80 9.85
C VAL A 110 9.40 7.30 9.67
N THR A 111 9.55 8.55 9.25
CA THR A 111 10.87 9.13 9.01
C THR A 111 10.93 10.52 9.64
N ILE A 112 11.98 10.77 10.40
CA ILE A 112 12.31 12.09 10.93
C ILE A 112 13.46 12.62 10.09
N MET A 113 13.30 13.83 9.55
CA MET A 113 14.31 14.47 8.74
C MET A 113 14.49 15.92 9.17
N ARG A 114 15.73 16.42 9.01
CA ARG A 114 16.07 17.83 9.12
C ARG A 114 16.21 18.42 7.74
N ILE A 115 15.48 19.49 7.50
CA ILE A 115 15.50 20.22 6.23
C ILE A 115 16.07 21.60 6.47
N ASN A 116 17.06 21.99 5.68
CA ASN A 116 17.69 23.30 5.72
C ASN A 116 17.90 23.81 4.27
N GLY A 117 16.97 24.59 3.78
CA GLY A 117 16.93 24.98 2.39
C GLY A 117 16.79 23.76 1.47
N LYS A 118 17.81 23.47 0.65
CA LYS A 118 17.83 22.32 -0.26
C LYS A 118 18.42 21.04 0.35
N GLU A 119 18.97 21.12 1.54
CA GLU A 119 19.56 19.97 2.22
C GLU A 119 18.50 19.21 3.01
N ILE A 120 18.35 17.93 2.70
CA ILE A 120 17.44 17.01 3.39
C ILE A 120 18.28 15.91 4.03
N ASN A 121 18.33 15.89 5.35
CA ASN A 121 19.06 14.90 6.13
C ASN A 121 18.10 14.02 6.91
N ILE A 122 18.09 12.72 6.64
CA ILE A 122 17.33 11.74 7.42
C ILE A 122 18.03 11.58 8.77
N LEU A 123 17.29 11.82 9.86
CA LEU A 123 17.78 11.67 11.23
C LEU A 123 17.49 10.29 11.79
N ALA A 124 16.28 9.80 11.56
CA ALA A 124 15.83 8.47 11.97
C ALA A 124 14.74 7.98 11.03
N THR A 125 14.67 6.66 10.87
CA THR A 125 13.58 6.00 10.14
C THR A 125 13.29 4.66 10.80
N ASP A 126 12.01 4.29 10.85
CA ASP A 126 11.50 3.00 11.33
C ASP A 126 10.23 2.67 10.57
N GLY A 127 9.70 1.45 10.70
CA GLY A 127 8.48 1.09 9.99
C GLY A 127 8.10 -0.39 10.16
N ASP A 128 7.00 -0.75 9.51
CA ASP A 128 6.53 -2.13 9.40
C ASP A 128 6.14 -2.41 7.94
N ASN A 129 6.93 -3.25 7.28
CA ASN A 129 6.74 -3.62 5.88
C ASN A 129 5.55 -4.59 5.65
N LEU A 130 4.87 -5.01 6.71
CA LEU A 130 3.68 -5.86 6.68
C LEU A 130 2.43 -5.18 7.26
N LEU A 131 2.47 -3.86 7.49
CA LEU A 131 1.37 -3.08 8.02
C LEU A 131 0.93 -2.01 7.02
N GLY A 132 -0.34 -2.01 6.62
CA GLY A 132 -0.89 -1.02 5.69
C GLY A 132 -2.39 -1.19 5.48
N GLY A 133 -2.95 -0.47 4.52
CA GLY A 133 -4.37 -0.47 4.18
C GLY A 133 -4.94 -1.86 3.89
N LYS A 134 -4.13 -2.76 3.31
CA LYS A 134 -4.51 -4.17 3.07
C LYS A 134 -4.86 -4.89 4.38
N ASP A 135 -4.12 -4.64 5.46
CA ASP A 135 -4.37 -5.28 6.75
C ASP A 135 -5.68 -4.80 7.37
N PHE A 136 -6.10 -3.58 7.05
CA PHE A 136 -7.40 -3.02 7.43
C PHE A 136 -8.52 -3.65 6.60
N ASP A 137 -8.30 -3.88 5.30
CA ASP A 137 -9.23 -4.61 4.44
C ASP A 137 -9.41 -6.05 4.93
N ASP A 138 -8.32 -6.72 5.29
CA ASP A 138 -8.34 -8.07 5.85
C ASP A 138 -9.09 -8.14 7.19
N ALA A 139 -9.07 -7.08 8.00
CA ALA A 139 -9.84 -7.01 9.25
C ALA A 139 -11.34 -6.91 8.97
N ILE A 140 -11.75 -6.13 7.98
CA ILE A 140 -13.14 -6.03 7.53
C ILE A 140 -13.58 -7.38 6.95
N LEU A 141 -12.80 -7.96 6.04
CA LEU A 141 -13.11 -9.24 5.42
C LEU A 141 -13.32 -10.33 6.47
N ARG A 142 -12.39 -10.47 7.42
CA ARG A 142 -12.55 -11.47 8.51
C ARG A 142 -13.81 -11.27 9.32
N ASN A 143 -14.16 -10.04 9.65
CA ASN A 143 -15.40 -9.74 10.39
C ASN A 143 -16.63 -10.20 9.60
N MET A 144 -16.67 -9.97 8.30
CA MET A 144 -17.79 -10.31 7.46
C MET A 144 -17.92 -11.81 7.19
N VAL A 145 -16.79 -12.48 6.95
CA VAL A 145 -16.71 -13.94 6.81
C VAL A 145 -17.21 -14.61 8.09
N GLN A 146 -16.76 -14.10 9.25
CA GLN A 146 -17.20 -14.63 10.55
C GLN A 146 -18.71 -14.53 10.75
N VAL A 147 -19.33 -13.40 10.40
CA VAL A 147 -20.79 -13.22 10.50
C VAL A 147 -21.50 -14.21 9.58
N PHE A 148 -21.08 -14.30 8.32
CA PHE A 148 -21.70 -15.21 7.36
C PHE A 148 -21.55 -16.68 7.79
N GLN A 149 -20.39 -17.06 8.29
CA GLN A 149 -20.11 -18.40 8.77
C GLN A 149 -20.95 -18.75 10.01
N GLN A 150 -21.16 -17.80 10.92
CA GLN A 150 -22.04 -17.99 12.09
C GLN A 150 -23.50 -18.17 11.68
N GLU A 151 -23.98 -17.48 10.65
CA GLU A 151 -25.37 -17.58 10.20
C GLU A 151 -25.64 -18.82 9.35
N HIS A 152 -24.67 -19.26 8.55
CA HIS A 152 -24.90 -20.28 7.52
C HIS A 152 -24.02 -21.53 7.65
N GLY A 153 -22.98 -21.52 8.50
CA GLY A 153 -22.03 -22.62 8.63
C GLY A 153 -21.07 -22.78 7.44
N ILE A 154 -21.03 -21.80 6.52
CA ILE A 154 -20.28 -21.81 5.26
C ILE A 154 -19.16 -20.78 5.34
N ASP A 155 -17.95 -21.16 4.93
CA ASP A 155 -16.85 -20.23 4.75
C ASP A 155 -16.80 -19.76 3.28
N PRO A 156 -17.20 -18.50 2.98
CA PRO A 156 -17.27 -18.01 1.62
C PRO A 156 -15.88 -17.80 0.98
N THR A 157 -14.78 -17.88 1.75
CA THR A 157 -13.42 -17.73 1.24
C THR A 157 -12.81 -19.03 0.69
N GLN A 158 -13.54 -20.15 0.75
CA GLN A 158 -13.12 -21.40 0.11
C GLN A 158 -13.12 -21.30 -1.43
N ASP A 159 -13.93 -20.41 -1.98
CA ASP A 159 -13.92 -20.03 -3.39
C ASP A 159 -13.00 -18.81 -3.59
N ALA A 160 -11.89 -19.01 -4.31
CA ALA A 160 -10.89 -17.97 -4.55
C ALA A 160 -11.44 -16.78 -5.35
N PHE A 161 -12.41 -16.99 -6.24
CA PHE A 161 -13.06 -15.91 -6.97
C PHE A 161 -13.90 -15.05 -6.03
N LEU A 162 -14.72 -15.70 -5.22
CA LEU A 162 -15.56 -15.03 -4.24
C LEU A 162 -14.71 -14.31 -3.17
N GLU A 163 -13.62 -14.93 -2.70
CA GLU A 163 -12.67 -14.26 -1.80
C GLU A 163 -12.15 -12.95 -2.42
N GLY A 164 -11.79 -12.96 -3.71
CA GLY A 164 -11.35 -11.77 -4.45
C GLY A 164 -12.42 -10.67 -4.48
N GLU A 165 -13.67 -11.01 -4.75
CA GLU A 165 -14.79 -10.07 -4.73
C GLU A 165 -15.04 -9.49 -3.33
N LEU A 166 -14.99 -10.31 -2.29
CA LEU A 166 -15.17 -9.89 -0.90
C LEU A 166 -14.04 -8.96 -0.44
N ARG A 167 -12.80 -9.18 -0.89
CA ARG A 167 -11.66 -8.28 -0.66
C ARG A 167 -11.89 -6.91 -1.30
N ALA A 168 -12.33 -6.88 -2.55
CA ALA A 168 -12.64 -5.62 -3.24
C ALA A 168 -13.77 -4.86 -2.54
N GLN A 169 -14.80 -5.57 -2.06
CA GLN A 169 -15.87 -4.97 -1.26
C GLN A 169 -15.35 -4.43 0.08
N ALA A 170 -14.45 -5.15 0.78
CA ALA A 170 -13.86 -4.70 2.04
C ALA A 170 -13.08 -3.39 1.86
N GLU A 171 -12.27 -3.25 0.80
CA GLU A 171 -11.60 -1.99 0.48
C GLU A 171 -12.59 -0.86 0.22
N LYS A 172 -13.66 -1.11 -0.53
CA LYS A 172 -14.71 -0.12 -0.78
C LYS A 172 -15.35 0.34 0.53
N ILE A 173 -15.70 -0.58 1.42
CA ILE A 173 -16.29 -0.29 2.73
C ILE A 173 -15.33 0.54 3.60
N LYS A 174 -14.04 0.19 3.65
CA LYS A 174 -13.01 0.99 4.32
C LYS A 174 -13.05 2.45 3.87
N ARG A 175 -13.08 2.68 2.55
CA ARG A 175 -13.17 4.03 1.97
C ARG A 175 -14.47 4.75 2.31
N GLU A 176 -15.60 4.04 2.28
CA GLU A 176 -16.91 4.59 2.65
C GLU A 176 -16.97 5.00 4.13
N LEU A 177 -16.40 4.20 5.02
CA LEU A 177 -16.36 4.48 6.46
C LEU A 177 -15.51 5.70 6.81
N SER A 178 -14.64 6.20 5.91
CA SER A 178 -13.99 7.50 6.07
C SER A 178 -14.98 8.68 5.96
N LYS A 179 -16.09 8.49 5.23
CA LYS A 179 -17.09 9.53 4.96
C LYS A 179 -18.43 9.30 5.66
N ARG A 180 -18.75 8.04 5.98
CA ARG A 180 -20.04 7.62 6.55
C ARG A 180 -19.85 6.97 7.90
N ALA A 181 -20.86 7.04 8.77
CA ALA A 181 -20.84 6.39 10.07
C ALA A 181 -21.04 4.87 9.97
N ARG A 182 -21.66 4.39 8.90
CA ARG A 182 -21.96 2.97 8.64
C ARG A 182 -21.84 2.66 7.16
N SER A 183 -21.51 1.42 6.84
CA SER A 183 -21.54 0.86 5.49
C SER A 183 -22.10 -0.56 5.53
N LEU A 184 -22.69 -1.00 4.41
CA LEU A 184 -23.32 -2.31 4.28
C LEU A 184 -22.57 -3.15 3.27
N MET A 185 -22.25 -4.38 3.62
CA MET A 185 -21.79 -5.41 2.72
C MET A 185 -22.83 -6.52 2.56
N VAL A 186 -22.92 -7.05 1.35
CA VAL A 186 -23.73 -8.20 1.05
C VAL A 186 -22.80 -9.36 0.71
N VAL A 187 -22.82 -10.40 1.51
CA VAL A 187 -22.08 -11.65 1.28
C VAL A 187 -23.04 -12.67 0.69
N ARG A 188 -22.66 -13.27 -0.45
CA ARG A 188 -23.44 -14.35 -1.09
C ARG A 188 -22.52 -15.52 -1.37
N ALA A 189 -22.91 -16.69 -0.88
CA ALA A 189 -22.22 -17.94 -1.17
C ALA A 189 -23.22 -19.11 -1.11
N GLU A 190 -23.09 -20.09 -1.99
CA GLU A 190 -23.90 -21.32 -2.01
C GLU A 190 -25.42 -21.07 -1.89
N GLY A 191 -25.93 -20.02 -2.58
CA GLY A 191 -27.36 -19.66 -2.55
C GLY A 191 -27.85 -19.01 -1.25
N LYS A 192 -26.95 -18.70 -0.32
CA LYS A 192 -27.24 -17.96 0.91
C LYS A 192 -26.81 -16.50 0.79
N GLU A 193 -27.46 -15.63 1.55
CA GLU A 193 -27.16 -14.19 1.59
C GLU A 193 -27.14 -13.69 3.03
N SER A 194 -26.13 -12.89 3.38
CA SER A 194 -26.09 -12.09 4.61
C SER A 194 -25.86 -10.63 4.27
N LYS A 195 -26.52 -9.76 5.03
CA LYS A 195 -26.32 -8.32 5.00
C LYS A 195 -25.59 -7.88 6.25
N VAL A 196 -24.29 -7.60 6.13
CA VAL A 196 -23.45 -7.23 7.26
C VAL A 196 -23.27 -5.72 7.29
N GLU A 197 -23.89 -5.06 8.26
CA GLU A 197 -23.66 -3.64 8.51
C GLU A 197 -22.42 -3.46 9.40
N LEU A 198 -21.46 -2.65 8.94
CA LEU A 198 -20.26 -2.29 9.69
C LEU A 198 -20.31 -0.82 10.09
N ALA A 199 -20.29 -0.53 11.39
CA ALA A 199 -20.14 0.82 11.90
C ALA A 199 -18.67 1.26 11.90
N ARG A 200 -18.42 2.57 11.69
CA ARG A 200 -17.07 3.17 11.78
C ARG A 200 -16.41 2.87 13.14
N ALA A 201 -17.17 2.92 14.23
CA ALA A 201 -16.65 2.62 15.57
C ALA A 201 -16.17 1.17 15.69
N THR A 202 -16.92 0.22 15.13
CA THR A 202 -16.52 -1.20 15.08
C THR A 202 -15.27 -1.38 14.24
N PHE A 203 -15.22 -0.77 13.06
CA PHE A 203 -14.03 -0.78 12.21
C PHE A 203 -12.81 -0.20 12.94
N ALA A 204 -12.95 0.96 13.60
CA ALA A 204 -11.87 1.56 14.38
C ALA A 204 -11.35 0.60 15.47
N SER A 205 -12.25 -0.14 16.14
CA SER A 205 -11.86 -1.15 17.13
C SER A 205 -11.11 -2.32 16.50
N LEU A 206 -11.54 -2.79 15.32
CA LEU A 206 -10.90 -3.90 14.60
C LEU A 206 -9.45 -3.57 14.20
N ILE A 207 -9.19 -2.34 13.80
CA ILE A 207 -7.86 -1.91 13.32
C ILE A 207 -6.99 -1.29 14.43
N LYS A 208 -7.56 -1.05 15.63
CA LYS A 208 -6.85 -0.40 16.73
C LYS A 208 -5.49 -1.03 17.06
N PRO A 209 -5.33 -2.37 17.16
CA PRO A 209 -4.02 -2.97 17.44
C PRO A 209 -2.95 -2.58 16.41
N LYS A 210 -3.33 -2.49 15.12
CA LYS A 210 -2.43 -2.08 14.04
C LYS A 210 -2.07 -0.59 14.14
N LEU A 211 -3.03 0.26 14.47
CA LEU A 211 -2.76 1.69 14.72
C LEU A 211 -1.88 1.90 15.95
N ASP A 212 -2.09 1.14 17.02
CA ASP A 212 -1.23 1.21 18.22
C ASP A 212 0.22 0.82 17.88
N THR A 213 0.43 -0.13 16.97
CA THR A 213 1.78 -0.47 16.46
C THR A 213 2.42 0.73 15.76
N THR A 214 1.70 1.44 14.88
CA THR A 214 2.25 2.62 14.20
C THR A 214 2.63 3.72 15.21
N LEU A 215 1.81 3.95 16.22
CA LEU A 215 2.10 4.94 17.27
C LEU A 215 3.31 4.55 18.12
N SER A 216 3.50 3.25 18.37
CA SER A 216 4.68 2.74 19.08
C SER A 216 5.96 2.97 18.27
N LEU A 217 5.92 2.69 16.96
CA LEU A 217 7.03 2.96 16.06
C LEU A 217 7.36 4.46 15.97
N VAL A 218 6.34 5.33 15.89
CA VAL A 218 6.57 6.79 15.95
C VAL A 218 7.27 7.19 17.24
N ARG A 219 6.85 6.66 18.39
CA ARG A 219 7.48 6.99 19.69
C ARG A 219 8.91 6.49 19.80
N SER A 220 9.23 5.32 19.23
CA SER A 220 10.60 4.78 19.25
C SER A 220 11.53 5.54 18.31
N THR A 221 10.97 6.19 17.28
CA THR A 221 11.75 6.96 16.29
C THR A 221 12.06 8.39 16.77
N LEU A 222 11.22 8.94 17.69
CA LEU A 222 11.41 10.26 18.31
C LEU A 222 12.51 10.28 19.36
#